data_8ec11be06a8976075a491c6185667b2a
#
_entry.id   8ec11be06a8976075a491c6185667b2a
#
_cell.length_a   1.000
_cell.length_b   1.000
_cell.length_c   1.000
_cell.angle_alpha   90.00
_cell.angle_beta   90.00
_cell.angle_gamma   90.00
#
_symmetry.space_group_name_H-M   'P 1'
#
loop_
_entity.id
_entity.type
_entity.pdbx_description
1 polymer ?
#
loop_
_entity_poly.entity_id
_entity_poly.type
_entity_poly.pdbx_seq_one_letter_code
_entity_poly.pdbx_strand_id
1 'polypeptide(L)'
;KKLNFIKVYDLQNSSRTSFYKKILFPNSNLNSWSSSETTLPNNKTKEEFDKEPVLDRFDHQLKTSGINTKHTMLPDFSWSCSDISKIKSEYNLNKYIILFPFCSPHLTSKKWPYFNQLVKMIKEKYQDQYKIIVAPGPNEINEAKEIDALCILDNGKALDITQLSSIIKDSTFVVGNDTGPAHLAAHLNANGLALFGSHTTAYKVSIERENFKAIQVSDLNKLTPEKVFEKLTISLN
;
A
#
# COMPACT_ATOMS: atom_id res chain seq x y z
N LYS A 1 -0.42 9.84 -33.16
CA LYS A 1 -0.81 11.21 -32.72
C LYS A 1 0.28 11.73 -31.79
N LYS A 2 1.02 12.76 -32.19
CA LYS A 2 1.94 13.48 -31.30
C LYS A 2 1.08 14.24 -30.29
N LEU A 3 1.13 13.82 -29.01
CA LEU A 3 0.57 14.59 -27.91
C LEU A 3 1.59 15.71 -27.59
N ASN A 4 1.16 16.95 -27.72
CA ASN A 4 1.99 18.10 -27.31
C ASN A 4 1.73 18.37 -25.83
N PHE A 5 2.59 17.85 -24.96
CA PHE A 5 2.56 18.20 -23.54
C PHE A 5 3.30 19.52 -23.31
N ILE A 6 2.69 20.42 -22.57
CA ILE A 6 3.34 21.67 -22.12
C ILE A 6 4.29 21.36 -20.96
N LYS A 7 3.89 20.44 -20.06
CA LYS A 7 4.66 20.03 -18.89
C LYS A 7 4.40 18.56 -18.53
N VAL A 8 5.45 17.85 -18.12
CA VAL A 8 5.41 16.48 -17.60
C VAL A 8 5.81 16.48 -16.14
N TYR A 9 5.05 15.79 -15.30
CA TYR A 9 5.35 15.55 -13.89
C TYR A 9 5.74 14.08 -13.71
N ASP A 10 7.03 13.83 -13.54
CA ASP A 10 7.58 12.49 -13.32
C ASP A 10 7.65 12.21 -11.81
N LEU A 11 6.63 11.57 -11.26
CA LEU A 11 6.58 11.15 -9.86
C LEU A 11 7.23 9.78 -9.63
N GLN A 12 7.50 9.02 -10.69
CA GLN A 12 8.19 7.74 -10.57
C GLN A 12 9.70 7.92 -10.29
N ASN A 13 10.32 8.95 -10.87
CA ASN A 13 11.73 9.31 -10.66
C ASN A 13 12.70 8.13 -10.86
N SER A 14 12.42 7.24 -11.84
CA SER A 14 13.19 6.04 -12.12
C SER A 14 14.21 6.24 -13.24
N SER A 15 15.18 5.35 -13.36
CA SER A 15 16.10 5.31 -14.51
C SER A 15 15.38 5.21 -15.85
N ARG A 16 14.22 4.50 -15.88
CA ARG A 16 13.38 4.39 -17.07
C ARG A 16 12.78 5.75 -17.45
N THR A 17 12.23 6.50 -16.51
CA THR A 17 11.64 7.81 -16.79
C THR A 17 12.71 8.84 -17.15
N SER A 18 13.90 8.78 -16.52
CA SER A 18 15.05 9.58 -16.91
C SER A 18 15.52 9.28 -18.34
N PHE A 19 15.45 8.02 -18.78
CA PHE A 19 15.72 7.64 -20.16
C PHE A 19 14.69 8.24 -21.12
N TYR A 20 13.39 8.16 -20.79
CA TYR A 20 12.34 8.79 -21.61
C TYR A 20 12.53 10.32 -21.70
N LYS A 21 12.89 10.99 -20.60
CA LYS A 21 13.22 12.42 -20.62
C LYS A 21 14.30 12.73 -21.65
N LYS A 22 15.41 11.98 -21.62
CA LYS A 22 16.56 12.20 -22.54
C LYS A 22 16.18 12.04 -24.00
N ILE A 23 15.32 11.11 -24.37
CA ILE A 23 14.94 10.83 -25.76
C ILE A 23 13.79 11.73 -26.23
N LEU A 24 12.74 11.85 -25.44
CA LEU A 24 11.51 12.52 -25.87
C LEU A 24 11.53 14.03 -25.58
N PHE A 25 12.33 14.44 -24.59
CA PHE A 25 12.41 15.83 -24.15
C PHE A 25 13.86 16.27 -23.89
N PRO A 26 14.77 16.20 -24.90
CA PRO A 26 16.21 16.41 -24.70
C PRO A 26 16.55 17.82 -24.17
N ASN A 27 15.73 18.81 -24.50
CA ASN A 27 15.90 20.21 -24.07
C ASN A 27 15.00 20.59 -22.89
N SER A 28 14.49 19.60 -22.16
CA SER A 28 13.58 19.86 -21.04
C SER A 28 14.30 20.43 -19.82
N ASN A 29 13.65 21.40 -19.19
CA ASN A 29 14.05 22.01 -17.92
C ASN A 29 12.88 21.92 -16.92
N LEU A 30 12.98 22.56 -15.74
CA LEU A 30 11.93 22.56 -14.74
C LEU A 30 10.57 23.03 -15.28
N ASN A 31 10.53 23.91 -16.27
CA ASN A 31 9.28 24.42 -16.82
C ASN A 31 8.53 23.37 -17.64
N SER A 32 9.24 22.44 -18.29
CA SER A 32 8.68 21.41 -19.16
C SER A 32 8.74 19.99 -18.55
N TRP A 33 9.66 19.72 -17.61
CA TRP A 33 9.81 18.43 -16.94
C TRP A 33 10.08 18.59 -15.45
N SER A 34 9.16 18.16 -14.62
CA SER A 34 9.29 18.12 -13.15
C SER A 34 9.66 16.71 -12.71
N SER A 35 10.78 16.55 -12.02
CA SER A 35 11.27 15.30 -11.44
C SER A 35 12.11 15.61 -10.19
N SER A 36 12.48 14.61 -9.40
CA SER A 36 13.39 14.79 -8.28
C SER A 36 14.74 15.39 -8.69
N GLU A 37 15.19 15.16 -9.93
CA GLU A 37 16.42 15.73 -10.47
C GLU A 37 16.29 17.23 -10.80
N THR A 38 15.16 17.63 -11.41
CA THR A 38 14.96 19.04 -11.86
C THR A 38 14.46 19.95 -10.73
N THR A 39 14.01 19.38 -9.63
CA THR A 39 13.51 20.10 -8.44
C THR A 39 14.37 19.85 -7.19
N LEU A 40 15.62 19.39 -7.38
CA LEU A 40 16.51 19.08 -6.29
C LEU A 40 16.73 20.33 -5.37
N PRO A 41 16.61 20.19 -4.05
CA PRO A 41 16.90 21.28 -3.12
C PRO A 41 18.37 21.74 -3.25
N ASN A 42 18.61 23.06 -3.14
CA ASN A 42 19.91 23.67 -3.42
C ASN A 42 21.11 23.08 -2.67
N ASN A 43 20.89 22.49 -1.50
CA ASN A 43 21.98 21.99 -0.64
C ASN A 43 21.98 20.46 -0.50
N LYS A 44 21.31 19.74 -1.41
CA LYS A 44 21.22 18.27 -1.36
C LYS A 44 21.69 17.64 -2.65
N THR A 45 22.36 16.51 -2.52
CA THR A 45 22.58 15.60 -3.64
C THR A 45 21.30 14.81 -3.93
N LYS A 46 21.19 14.26 -5.14
CA LYS A 46 20.05 13.39 -5.49
C LYS A 46 19.99 12.16 -4.57
N GLU A 47 21.13 11.59 -4.19
CA GLU A 47 21.20 10.44 -3.30
C GLU A 47 20.65 10.74 -1.90
N GLU A 48 20.97 11.92 -1.35
CA GLU A 48 20.43 12.37 -0.07
C GLU A 48 18.93 12.61 -0.15
N PHE A 49 18.48 13.29 -1.21
CA PHE A 49 17.06 13.58 -1.40
C PHE A 49 16.25 12.30 -1.62
N ASP A 50 16.77 11.29 -2.32
CA ASP A 50 16.11 10.01 -2.53
C ASP A 50 15.98 9.15 -1.26
N LYS A 51 16.69 9.49 -0.18
CA LYS A 51 16.54 8.85 1.14
C LYS A 51 15.39 9.42 1.97
N GLU A 52 14.90 10.59 1.62
CA GLU A 52 13.78 11.22 2.32
C GLU A 52 12.44 10.47 2.09
N PRO A 53 11.46 10.70 2.97
CA PRO A 53 10.12 10.12 2.81
C PRO A 53 9.50 10.47 1.46
N VAL A 54 8.79 9.53 0.87
CA VAL A 54 8.26 9.69 -0.49
C VAL A 54 7.27 10.84 -0.62
N LEU A 55 6.41 11.05 0.40
CA LEU A 55 5.45 12.15 0.37
C LEU A 55 6.11 13.51 0.49
N ASP A 56 7.16 13.64 1.32
CA ASP A 56 7.94 14.87 1.44
C ASP A 56 8.61 15.23 0.11
N ARG A 57 9.16 14.23 -0.59
CA ARG A 57 9.77 14.41 -1.92
C ARG A 57 8.73 14.83 -2.97
N PHE A 58 7.54 14.24 -2.95
CA PHE A 58 6.46 14.63 -3.85
C PHE A 58 5.93 16.03 -3.54
N ASP A 59 5.75 16.34 -2.27
CA ASP A 59 5.35 17.68 -1.83
C ASP A 59 6.35 18.74 -2.31
N HIS A 60 7.63 18.52 -2.06
CA HIS A 60 8.69 19.42 -2.52
C HIS A 60 8.71 19.55 -4.05
N GLN A 61 8.69 18.43 -4.77
CA GLN A 61 8.71 18.42 -6.25
C GLN A 61 7.52 19.19 -6.84
N LEU A 62 6.32 18.94 -6.34
CA LEU A 62 5.10 19.57 -6.83
C LEU A 62 5.05 21.05 -6.49
N LYS A 63 5.40 21.46 -5.25
CA LYS A 63 5.50 22.87 -4.84
C LYS A 63 6.49 23.65 -5.70
N THR A 64 7.70 23.12 -5.87
CA THR A 64 8.74 23.73 -6.72
C THR A 64 8.26 23.85 -8.18
N SER A 65 7.36 23.01 -8.62
CA SER A 65 6.76 23.03 -9.96
C SER A 65 5.51 23.90 -10.09
N GLY A 66 5.11 24.60 -9.03
CA GLY A 66 3.97 25.51 -9.02
C GLY A 66 2.61 24.83 -8.78
N ILE A 67 2.59 23.59 -8.28
CA ILE A 67 1.36 22.86 -7.95
C ILE A 67 0.99 23.07 -6.49
N ASN A 68 -0.29 23.26 -6.21
CA ASN A 68 -0.80 23.26 -4.84
C ASN A 68 -0.77 21.84 -4.26
N THR A 69 -0.09 21.67 -3.14
CA THR A 69 0.15 20.36 -2.50
C THR A 69 -0.61 20.19 -1.18
N LYS A 70 -1.69 20.92 -0.98
CA LYS A 70 -2.48 20.91 0.27
C LYS A 70 -2.82 19.48 0.76
N HIS A 71 -3.02 18.54 -0.17
CA HIS A 71 -3.43 17.16 0.14
C HIS A 71 -2.32 16.13 -0.03
N THR A 72 -1.08 16.53 -0.37
CA THR A 72 0.01 15.58 -0.64
C THR A 72 0.40 14.78 0.60
N MET A 73 0.46 15.42 1.77
CA MET A 73 0.90 14.79 3.01
C MET A 73 -0.19 13.90 3.64
N LEU A 74 -1.45 14.13 3.32
CA LEU A 74 -2.60 13.37 3.80
C LEU A 74 -3.49 12.97 2.61
N PRO A 75 -3.00 12.10 1.71
CA PRO A 75 -3.81 11.63 0.60
C PRO A 75 -5.01 10.83 1.12
N ASP A 76 -6.18 11.13 0.59
CA ASP A 76 -7.43 10.45 0.87
C ASP A 76 -7.93 9.75 -0.39
N PHE A 77 -8.06 8.43 -0.35
CA PHE A 77 -8.54 7.61 -1.46
C PHE A 77 -10.01 7.19 -1.31
N SER A 78 -10.76 7.76 -0.38
CA SER A 78 -12.17 7.44 -0.15
C SER A 78 -13.05 7.61 -1.40
N TRP A 79 -12.66 8.49 -2.33
CA TRP A 79 -13.31 8.69 -3.62
C TRP A 79 -13.25 7.45 -4.54
N SER A 80 -12.33 6.51 -4.28
CA SER A 80 -12.18 5.29 -5.08
C SER A 80 -13.15 4.18 -4.70
N CYS A 81 -13.92 4.35 -3.61
CA CYS A 81 -14.85 3.31 -3.16
C CYS A 81 -16.07 3.18 -4.08
N SER A 82 -16.51 1.96 -4.31
CA SER A 82 -17.72 1.59 -5.05
C SER A 82 -18.73 0.88 -4.14
N ASP A 83 -19.95 0.66 -4.63
CA ASP A 83 -20.92 -0.19 -3.93
C ASP A 83 -20.48 -1.66 -3.98
N ILE A 84 -20.37 -2.26 -2.79
CA ILE A 84 -20.00 -3.68 -2.59
C ILE A 84 -21.10 -4.48 -1.87
N SER A 85 -22.33 -3.96 -1.85
CA SER A 85 -23.46 -4.59 -1.14
C SER A 85 -23.68 -6.04 -1.59
N LYS A 86 -23.54 -6.32 -2.89
CA LYS A 86 -23.64 -7.66 -3.45
C LYS A 86 -22.55 -8.59 -2.88
N ILE A 87 -21.30 -8.17 -2.88
CA ILE A 87 -20.16 -8.93 -2.35
C ILE A 87 -20.36 -9.17 -0.84
N LYS A 88 -20.71 -8.12 -0.09
CA LYS A 88 -20.96 -8.24 1.37
C LYS A 88 -22.10 -9.22 1.66
N SER A 89 -23.17 -9.22 0.87
CA SER A 89 -24.28 -10.16 1.00
C SER A 89 -23.86 -11.58 0.67
N GLU A 90 -23.18 -11.78 -0.47
CA GLU A 90 -22.73 -13.10 -0.95
C GLU A 90 -21.85 -13.81 0.08
N TYR A 91 -20.89 -13.08 0.67
CA TYR A 91 -19.95 -13.62 1.66
C TYR A 91 -20.40 -13.41 3.11
N ASN A 92 -21.59 -12.81 3.34
CA ASN A 92 -22.11 -12.45 4.65
C ASN A 92 -21.08 -11.69 5.50
N LEU A 93 -20.54 -10.58 4.95
CA LEU A 93 -19.48 -9.76 5.57
C LEU A 93 -20.09 -8.67 6.46
N ASN A 94 -20.03 -8.87 7.77
CA ASN A 94 -20.42 -7.87 8.77
C ASN A 94 -19.18 -7.26 9.44
N LYS A 95 -18.54 -8.01 10.34
CA LYS A 95 -17.27 -7.65 10.98
C LYS A 95 -16.19 -8.57 10.45
N TYR A 96 -15.12 -8.03 9.91
CA TYR A 96 -14.06 -8.85 9.33
C TYR A 96 -12.69 -8.20 9.43
N ILE A 97 -11.68 -9.05 9.50
CA ILE A 97 -10.28 -8.72 9.44
C ILE A 97 -9.79 -9.14 8.05
N ILE A 98 -9.16 -8.23 7.31
CA ILE A 98 -8.61 -8.53 6.00
C ILE A 98 -7.10 -8.71 6.06
N LEU A 99 -6.61 -9.76 5.42
CA LEU A 99 -5.19 -10.09 5.34
C LEU A 99 -4.68 -9.92 3.90
N PHE A 100 -3.49 -9.34 3.76
CA PHE A 100 -2.76 -9.24 2.50
C PHE A 100 -1.42 -9.98 2.60
N PRO A 101 -1.44 -11.34 2.51
CA PRO A 101 -0.27 -12.18 2.71
C PRO A 101 0.64 -12.27 1.49
N PHE A 102 0.21 -11.74 0.35
CA PHE A 102 0.91 -11.88 -0.93
C PHE A 102 1.95 -10.77 -1.12
N CYS A 103 2.84 -10.97 -2.07
CA CYS A 103 3.80 -9.97 -2.53
C CYS A 103 4.21 -10.29 -3.97
N SER A 104 4.90 -9.34 -4.63
CA SER A 104 5.46 -9.60 -5.95
C SER A 104 6.37 -10.84 -5.93
N PRO A 105 6.27 -11.76 -6.90
CA PRO A 105 7.09 -12.97 -6.97
C PRO A 105 8.60 -12.72 -6.94
N HIS A 106 9.03 -11.52 -7.37
CA HIS A 106 10.43 -11.12 -7.38
C HIS A 106 10.92 -10.53 -6.05
N LEU A 107 10.04 -10.37 -5.05
CA LEU A 107 10.32 -9.73 -3.77
C LEU A 107 9.87 -10.60 -2.60
N THR A 108 10.25 -11.87 -2.60
CA THR A 108 9.89 -12.86 -1.58
C THR A 108 10.32 -12.45 -0.17
N SER A 109 11.39 -11.65 -0.05
CA SER A 109 11.82 -11.06 1.23
C SER A 109 10.80 -10.14 1.89
N LYS A 110 9.76 -9.71 1.16
CA LYS A 110 8.62 -8.95 1.70
C LYS A 110 7.51 -9.84 2.27
N LYS A 111 7.57 -11.15 2.08
CA LYS A 111 6.52 -12.09 2.49
C LYS A 111 6.74 -12.53 3.92
N TRP A 112 5.83 -12.16 4.82
CA TRP A 112 5.79 -12.71 6.17
C TRP A 112 5.17 -14.12 6.14
N PRO A 113 5.83 -15.16 6.69
CA PRO A 113 5.40 -16.54 6.46
C PRO A 113 4.32 -17.04 7.42
N TYR A 114 3.95 -16.28 8.45
CA TYR A 114 3.16 -16.79 9.57
C TYR A 114 1.69 -16.35 9.55
N PHE A 115 1.11 -16.03 8.39
CA PHE A 115 -0.30 -15.61 8.31
C PHE A 115 -1.27 -16.69 8.81
N ASN A 116 -1.04 -17.97 8.50
CA ASN A 116 -1.92 -19.04 9.00
C ASN A 116 -1.87 -19.20 10.52
N GLN A 117 -0.71 -18.99 11.15
CA GLN A 117 -0.59 -18.97 12.61
C GLN A 117 -1.35 -17.78 13.20
N LEU A 118 -1.26 -16.60 12.59
CA LEU A 118 -2.03 -15.43 13.00
C LEU A 118 -3.54 -15.70 12.88
N VAL A 119 -3.99 -16.30 11.78
CA VAL A 119 -5.41 -16.70 11.58
C VAL A 119 -5.87 -17.62 12.70
N LYS A 120 -5.07 -18.64 13.05
CA LYS A 120 -5.37 -19.57 14.14
C LYS A 120 -5.55 -18.82 15.48
N MET A 121 -4.62 -17.93 15.82
CA MET A 121 -4.69 -17.14 17.06
C MET A 121 -5.92 -16.23 17.12
N ILE A 122 -6.29 -15.60 15.97
CA ILE A 122 -7.50 -14.77 15.90
C ILE A 122 -8.75 -15.63 16.11
N LYS A 123 -8.86 -16.79 15.44
CA LYS A 123 -9.99 -17.71 15.58
C LYS A 123 -10.11 -18.23 17.02
N GLU A 124 -9.01 -18.58 17.66
CA GLU A 124 -9.00 -19.07 19.04
C GLU A 124 -9.49 -18.01 20.04
N LYS A 125 -9.07 -16.74 19.87
CA LYS A 125 -9.45 -15.68 20.81
C LYS A 125 -10.84 -15.11 20.56
N TYR A 126 -11.18 -14.85 19.29
CA TYR A 126 -12.37 -14.09 18.92
C TYR A 126 -13.50 -14.97 18.36
N GLN A 127 -13.24 -16.27 18.11
CA GLN A 127 -14.21 -17.22 17.55
C GLN A 127 -14.91 -16.64 16.32
N ASP A 128 -16.22 -16.58 16.30
CA ASP A 128 -17.04 -16.10 15.18
C ASP A 128 -17.28 -14.58 15.18
N GLN A 129 -16.62 -13.84 16.10
CA GLN A 129 -16.81 -12.39 16.19
C GLN A 129 -16.34 -11.67 14.93
N TYR A 130 -15.27 -12.16 14.28
CA TYR A 130 -14.72 -11.61 13.05
C TYR A 130 -14.56 -12.69 12.00
N LYS A 131 -15.03 -12.44 10.79
CA LYS A 131 -14.59 -13.22 9.62
C LYS A 131 -13.16 -12.81 9.27
N ILE A 132 -12.33 -13.77 8.93
CA ILE A 132 -10.99 -13.51 8.42
C ILE A 132 -11.02 -13.73 6.92
N ILE A 133 -10.63 -12.72 6.16
CA ILE A 133 -10.72 -12.73 4.71
C ILE A 133 -9.38 -12.40 4.06
N VAL A 134 -9.23 -12.86 2.81
CA VAL A 134 -8.18 -12.43 1.88
C VAL A 134 -8.83 -11.93 0.59
N ALA A 135 -8.28 -10.90 -0.02
CA ALA A 135 -8.69 -10.39 -1.34
C ALA A 135 -7.46 -10.41 -2.26
N PRO A 136 -7.23 -11.54 -2.97
CA PRO A 136 -6.05 -11.71 -3.81
C PRO A 136 -6.12 -10.91 -5.10
N GLY A 137 -4.96 -10.55 -5.65
CA GLY A 137 -4.84 -10.10 -7.02
C GLY A 137 -5.07 -11.24 -8.03
N PRO A 138 -5.20 -10.94 -9.34
CA PRO A 138 -5.54 -11.95 -10.35
C PRO A 138 -4.60 -13.15 -10.40
N ASN A 139 -3.31 -12.94 -10.13
CA ASN A 139 -2.27 -13.98 -10.16
C ASN A 139 -2.08 -14.69 -8.80
N GLU A 140 -2.80 -14.27 -7.75
CA GLU A 140 -2.64 -14.73 -6.37
C GLU A 140 -3.80 -15.64 -5.92
N ILE A 141 -4.84 -15.82 -6.76
CA ILE A 141 -6.08 -16.57 -6.41
C ILE A 141 -5.76 -18.01 -6.00
N ASN A 142 -4.80 -18.67 -6.66
CA ASN A 142 -4.42 -20.04 -6.30
C ASN A 142 -3.66 -20.09 -4.98
N GLU A 143 -2.76 -19.16 -4.74
CA GLU A 143 -2.02 -19.04 -3.49
C GLU A 143 -2.94 -18.70 -2.31
N ALA A 144 -4.01 -17.93 -2.56
CA ALA A 144 -4.99 -17.57 -1.55
C ALA A 144 -5.71 -18.79 -0.93
N LYS A 145 -5.79 -19.91 -1.65
CA LYS A 145 -6.38 -21.17 -1.16
C LYS A 145 -5.55 -21.84 -0.05
N GLU A 146 -4.28 -21.46 0.07
CA GLU A 146 -3.37 -21.98 1.10
C GLU A 146 -3.52 -21.23 2.44
N ILE A 147 -4.22 -20.08 2.43
CA ILE A 147 -4.50 -19.29 3.63
C ILE A 147 -5.82 -19.77 4.23
N ASP A 148 -5.83 -20.07 5.52
CA ASP A 148 -7.02 -20.50 6.26
C ASP A 148 -8.00 -19.34 6.54
N ALA A 149 -8.35 -18.61 5.48
CA ALA A 149 -9.23 -17.45 5.47
C ALA A 149 -10.19 -17.51 4.28
N LEU A 150 -11.29 -16.78 4.37
CA LEU A 150 -12.28 -16.69 3.31
C LEU A 150 -11.73 -15.86 2.14
N CYS A 151 -11.61 -16.47 0.97
CA CYS A 151 -11.14 -15.80 -0.24
C CYS A 151 -12.28 -15.02 -0.89
N ILE A 152 -12.16 -13.70 -0.99
CA ILE A 152 -13.18 -12.83 -1.57
C ILE A 152 -12.87 -12.55 -3.05
N LEU A 153 -13.83 -12.88 -3.89
CA LEU A 153 -13.77 -12.70 -5.34
C LEU A 153 -15.11 -12.11 -5.83
N ASP A 154 -15.12 -11.45 -6.95
CA ASP A 154 -16.34 -11.06 -7.65
C ASP A 154 -16.53 -11.95 -8.87
N ASN A 155 -17.59 -12.79 -8.85
CA ASN A 155 -17.87 -13.78 -9.90
C ASN A 155 -16.63 -14.64 -10.26
N GLY A 156 -15.87 -15.09 -9.24
CA GLY A 156 -14.66 -15.91 -9.40
C GLY A 156 -13.41 -15.17 -9.87
N LYS A 157 -13.46 -13.84 -9.98
CA LYS A 157 -12.33 -12.98 -10.37
C LYS A 157 -11.86 -12.13 -9.19
N ALA A 158 -10.60 -11.73 -9.22
CA ALA A 158 -10.07 -10.75 -8.28
C ALA A 158 -10.91 -9.47 -8.30
N LEU A 159 -11.07 -8.85 -7.13
CA LEU A 159 -11.73 -7.55 -7.00
C LEU A 159 -11.01 -6.50 -7.84
N ASP A 160 -11.75 -5.59 -8.45
CA ASP A 160 -11.14 -4.38 -9.00
C ASP A 160 -10.70 -3.42 -7.89
N ILE A 161 -9.98 -2.37 -8.27
CA ILE A 161 -9.40 -1.44 -7.29
C ILE A 161 -10.47 -0.71 -6.48
N THR A 162 -11.66 -0.47 -7.05
CA THR A 162 -12.74 0.27 -6.38
C THR A 162 -13.49 -0.62 -5.39
N GLN A 163 -13.73 -1.87 -5.76
CA GLN A 163 -14.27 -2.90 -4.88
C GLN A 163 -13.28 -3.21 -3.73
N LEU A 164 -11.98 -3.34 -4.04
CA LEU A 164 -10.93 -3.55 -3.04
C LEU A 164 -10.86 -2.39 -2.05
N SER A 165 -10.95 -1.13 -2.53
CA SER A 165 -10.99 0.05 -1.68
C SER A 165 -12.15 -0.01 -0.69
N SER A 166 -13.33 -0.40 -1.16
CA SER A 166 -14.52 -0.50 -0.31
C SER A 166 -14.41 -1.62 0.72
N ILE A 167 -13.93 -2.80 0.33
CA ILE A 167 -13.69 -3.92 1.26
C ILE A 167 -12.66 -3.54 2.33
N ILE A 168 -11.60 -2.82 1.96
CA ILE A 168 -10.60 -2.34 2.92
C ILE A 168 -11.20 -1.31 3.86
N LYS A 169 -11.93 -0.32 3.33
CA LYS A 169 -12.50 0.77 4.12
C LYS A 169 -13.50 0.28 5.15
N ASP A 170 -14.31 -0.73 4.80
CA ASP A 170 -15.33 -1.32 5.66
C ASP A 170 -14.77 -2.38 6.62
N SER A 171 -13.48 -2.75 6.52
CA SER A 171 -12.88 -3.74 7.39
C SER A 171 -12.72 -3.23 8.82
N THR A 172 -12.80 -4.15 9.79
CA THR A 172 -12.49 -3.84 11.18
C THR A 172 -10.99 -3.62 11.38
N PHE A 173 -10.16 -4.42 10.70
CA PHE A 173 -8.71 -4.32 10.79
C PHE A 173 -8.04 -4.92 9.55
N VAL A 174 -6.88 -4.38 9.20
CA VAL A 174 -6.05 -4.83 8.09
C VAL A 174 -4.70 -5.32 8.60
N VAL A 175 -4.22 -6.47 8.13
CA VAL A 175 -2.82 -6.89 8.30
C VAL A 175 -2.25 -7.25 6.94
N GLY A 176 -1.15 -6.63 6.54
CA GLY A 176 -0.54 -6.90 5.23
C GLY A 176 0.97 -6.78 5.19
N ASN A 177 1.59 -7.44 4.23
CA ASN A 177 2.96 -7.17 3.84
C ASN A 177 3.07 -5.75 3.23
N ASP A 178 4.28 -5.20 3.07
CA ASP A 178 4.54 -3.96 2.33
C ASP A 178 4.19 -4.13 0.84
N THR A 179 2.92 -3.90 0.52
CA THR A 179 2.34 -4.07 -0.83
C THR A 179 1.29 -3.01 -1.13
N GLY A 180 0.88 -2.91 -2.40
CA GLY A 180 -0.12 -1.94 -2.83
C GLY A 180 -1.39 -1.89 -1.97
N PRO A 181 -2.03 -3.03 -1.64
CA PRO A 181 -3.19 -3.06 -0.76
C PRO A 181 -2.95 -2.48 0.64
N ALA A 182 -1.77 -2.68 1.25
CA ALA A 182 -1.45 -2.08 2.55
C ALA A 182 -1.32 -0.55 2.45
N HIS A 183 -0.71 -0.04 1.37
CA HIS A 183 -0.67 1.40 1.11
C HIS A 183 -2.07 1.98 0.85
N LEU A 184 -2.90 1.26 0.10
CA LEU A 184 -4.29 1.65 -0.11
C LEU A 184 -5.05 1.73 1.22
N ALA A 185 -4.88 0.75 2.12
CA ALA A 185 -5.48 0.74 3.46
C ALA A 185 -5.05 1.97 4.28
N ALA A 186 -3.77 2.30 4.28
CA ALA A 186 -3.26 3.49 4.95
C ALA A 186 -3.91 4.78 4.43
N HIS A 187 -4.08 4.92 3.11
CA HIS A 187 -4.68 6.11 2.49
C HIS A 187 -6.21 6.12 2.50
N LEU A 188 -6.85 5.02 2.87
CA LEU A 188 -8.27 4.94 3.21
C LEU A 188 -8.54 5.19 4.70
N ASN A 189 -7.48 5.47 5.47
CA ASN A 189 -7.52 5.62 6.94
C ASN A 189 -8.14 4.40 7.65
N ALA A 190 -7.92 3.20 7.12
CA ALA A 190 -8.33 1.96 7.75
C ALA A 190 -7.48 1.68 9.00
N ASN A 191 -8.04 0.97 9.98
CA ASN A 191 -7.26 0.46 11.10
C ASN A 191 -6.39 -0.71 10.61
N GLY A 192 -5.09 -0.70 10.92
CA GLY A 192 -4.26 -1.80 10.43
C GLY A 192 -2.78 -1.74 10.71
N LEU A 193 -2.12 -2.79 10.26
CA LEU A 193 -0.68 -3.01 10.39
C LEU A 193 -0.08 -3.39 9.04
N ALA A 194 1.02 -2.73 8.66
CA ALA A 194 1.90 -3.19 7.60
C ALA A 194 3.17 -3.82 8.16
N LEU A 195 3.61 -4.93 7.57
CA LEU A 195 4.78 -5.68 8.01
C LEU A 195 5.95 -5.42 7.07
N PHE A 196 7.04 -4.87 7.62
CA PHE A 196 8.22 -4.47 6.88
C PHE A 196 9.44 -5.29 7.28
N GLY A 197 10.15 -5.81 6.28
CA GLY A 197 11.49 -6.36 6.41
C GLY A 197 12.57 -5.31 6.15
N SER A 198 13.79 -5.77 5.80
CA SER A 198 14.94 -4.90 5.53
C SER A 198 14.94 -4.20 4.17
N HIS A 199 14.03 -4.56 3.26
CA HIS A 199 14.03 -4.08 1.87
C HIS A 199 13.72 -2.58 1.73
N THR A 200 12.95 -2.00 2.67
CA THR A 200 12.66 -0.56 2.80
C THR A 200 12.19 -0.28 4.22
N THR A 201 11.85 0.97 4.52
CA THR A 201 11.31 1.34 5.82
C THR A 201 9.94 1.99 5.70
N ALA A 202 9.08 1.79 6.69
CA ALA A 202 7.78 2.43 6.79
C ALA A 202 7.89 3.96 6.70
N TYR A 203 8.94 4.53 7.31
CA TYR A 203 9.28 5.95 7.23
C TYR A 203 9.53 6.40 5.78
N LYS A 204 10.40 5.70 5.05
CA LYS A 204 10.76 6.05 3.67
C LYS A 204 9.57 6.03 2.71
N VAL A 205 8.68 5.07 2.87
CA VAL A 205 7.47 4.95 2.02
C VAL A 205 6.28 5.76 2.54
N SER A 206 6.42 6.42 3.69
CA SER A 206 5.39 7.28 4.30
C SER A 206 4.05 6.57 4.49
N ILE A 207 4.04 5.30 4.94
CA ILE A 207 2.82 4.51 5.05
C ILE A 207 2.03 4.79 6.33
N GLU A 208 2.71 5.15 7.43
CA GLU A 208 2.05 5.29 8.73
C GLU A 208 1.05 6.45 8.76
N ARG A 209 -0.09 6.19 9.38
CA ARG A 209 -1.21 7.12 9.62
C ARG A 209 -1.67 7.00 11.07
N GLU A 210 -2.65 7.82 11.46
CA GLU A 210 -3.24 7.75 12.79
C GLU A 210 -3.68 6.34 13.13
N ASN A 211 -4.45 5.70 12.27
CA ASN A 211 -5.04 4.38 12.48
C ASN A 211 -4.26 3.24 11.81
N PHE A 212 -3.23 3.53 11.00
CA PHE A 212 -2.46 2.54 10.27
C PHE A 212 -0.98 2.60 10.67
N LYS A 213 -0.48 1.52 11.28
CA LYS A 213 0.88 1.46 11.83
C LYS A 213 1.74 0.44 11.08
N ALA A 214 3.04 0.48 11.34
CA ALA A 214 3.97 -0.47 10.77
C ALA A 214 4.73 -1.24 11.87
N ILE A 215 5.04 -2.51 11.58
CA ILE A 215 6.03 -3.28 12.33
C ILE A 215 7.24 -3.43 11.44
N GLN A 216 8.36 -2.84 11.85
CA GLN A 216 9.62 -2.89 11.12
C GLN A 216 10.58 -3.87 11.79
N VAL A 217 11.09 -4.84 11.04
CA VAL A 217 12.12 -5.80 11.48
C VAL A 217 13.20 -5.96 10.41
N SER A 218 14.36 -6.46 10.79
CA SER A 218 15.44 -6.77 9.83
C SER A 218 15.14 -8.01 8.98
N ASP A 219 14.33 -8.95 9.50
CA ASP A 219 13.98 -10.20 8.84
C ASP A 219 12.56 -10.61 9.26
N LEU A 220 11.65 -10.69 8.30
CA LEU A 220 10.25 -11.07 8.53
C LEU A 220 10.11 -12.50 9.07
N ASN A 221 11.06 -13.39 8.81
CA ASN A 221 11.06 -14.74 9.39
C ASN A 221 11.26 -14.74 10.91
N LYS A 222 11.80 -13.65 11.48
CA LYS A 222 11.99 -13.46 12.92
C LYS A 222 10.84 -12.69 13.60
N LEU A 223 9.90 -12.17 12.82
CA LEU A 223 8.71 -11.53 13.37
C LEU A 223 7.70 -12.62 13.74
N THR A 224 7.51 -12.84 15.04
CA THR A 224 6.62 -13.90 15.50
C THR A 224 5.15 -13.54 15.36
N PRO A 225 4.25 -14.52 15.15
CA PRO A 225 2.81 -14.26 15.06
C PRO A 225 2.24 -13.65 16.34
N GLU A 226 2.77 -13.98 17.53
CA GLU A 226 2.36 -13.43 18.81
C GLU A 226 2.54 -11.90 18.86
N LYS A 227 3.65 -11.39 18.33
CA LYS A 227 3.94 -9.96 18.30
C LYS A 227 2.96 -9.21 17.39
N VAL A 228 2.63 -9.78 16.23
CA VAL A 228 1.63 -9.20 15.31
C VAL A 228 0.25 -9.25 15.94
N PHE A 229 -0.09 -10.39 16.55
CA PHE A 229 -1.36 -10.62 17.23
C PHE A 229 -1.58 -9.69 18.43
N GLU A 230 -0.54 -9.44 19.24
CA GLU A 230 -0.58 -8.48 20.34
C GLU A 230 -0.96 -7.07 19.83
N LYS A 231 -0.29 -6.60 18.77
CA LYS A 231 -0.58 -5.28 18.18
C LYS A 231 -2.00 -5.20 17.61
N LEU A 232 -2.45 -6.24 16.92
CA LEU A 232 -3.82 -6.35 16.43
C LEU A 232 -4.83 -6.29 17.59
N THR A 233 -4.58 -7.03 18.64
CA THR A 233 -5.48 -7.11 19.82
C THR A 233 -5.63 -5.76 20.52
N ILE A 234 -4.53 -5.02 20.69
CA ILE A 234 -4.55 -3.67 21.31
C ILE A 234 -5.45 -2.72 20.49
N SER A 235 -5.45 -2.86 19.18
CA SER A 235 -6.23 -2.00 18.29
C SER A 235 -7.70 -2.41 18.16
N LEU A 236 -8.06 -3.63 18.53
CA LEU A 236 -9.46 -4.12 18.50
C LEU A 236 -10.23 -3.88 19.82
N ASN A 237 -9.53 -3.58 20.90
CA ASN A 237 -10.10 -3.26 22.22
C ASN A 237 -10.32 -1.76 22.36
#